data_1a5be1c269febb7c7693115364c33411
#
_entry.id   1a5be1c269febb7c7693115364c33411
#
_cell.length_a   1.000
_cell.length_b   1.000
_cell.length_c   1.000
_cell.angle_alpha   90.00
_cell.angle_beta   90.00
_cell.angle_gamma   90.00
#
_symmetry.space_group_name_H-M   'P 1'
#
loop_
_entity.id
_entity.type
_entity.pdbx_description
1 polymer ?
#
loop_
_entity_poly.entity_id
_entity_poly.type
_entity_poly.pdbx_seq_one_letter_code
_entity_poly.pdbx_strand_id
1 'polypeptide(L)'
;MSETPPSKAARWAGYVISAIPVIFMTIGGLFFLFFASEKVTEGMTKYGYPASAAKPILIAEIPCGLIYAIPQTATLGALLLTAYLGGAVATHVHAGEPFFFPIVFGVLVWLGLWLRDVRFRPLLPLRKP
;
A
#
# COMPACT_ATOMS: atom_id res chain seq x y z
N MET A 1 -13.23 -25.64 -8.39
CA MET A 1 -14.34 -25.05 -7.61
C MET A 1 -14.78 -23.78 -8.32
N SER A 2 -16.04 -23.75 -8.77
CA SER A 2 -16.61 -22.53 -9.33
C SER A 2 -16.95 -21.58 -8.20
N GLU A 3 -16.06 -20.68 -7.87
CA GLU A 3 -16.41 -19.60 -6.97
C GLU A 3 -17.34 -18.62 -7.69
N THR A 4 -18.47 -18.33 -7.10
CA THR A 4 -19.39 -17.32 -7.63
C THR A 4 -18.65 -15.98 -7.73
N PRO A 5 -18.75 -15.29 -8.88
CA PRO A 5 -18.10 -14.00 -9.03
C PRO A 5 -18.58 -13.03 -7.93
N PRO A 6 -17.77 -12.07 -7.52
CA PRO A 6 -18.18 -11.10 -6.53
C PRO A 6 -19.39 -10.31 -7.04
N SER A 7 -20.30 -9.96 -6.13
CA SER A 7 -21.39 -9.06 -6.48
C SER A 7 -20.86 -7.75 -7.06
N LYS A 8 -21.64 -7.09 -7.92
CA LYS A 8 -21.24 -5.79 -8.47
C LYS A 8 -20.87 -4.79 -7.37
N ALA A 9 -21.65 -4.78 -6.28
CA ALA A 9 -21.37 -3.90 -5.13
C ALA A 9 -20.05 -4.22 -4.45
N ALA A 10 -19.73 -5.49 -4.21
CA ALA A 10 -18.46 -5.90 -3.62
C ALA A 10 -17.26 -5.54 -4.51
N ARG A 11 -17.40 -5.74 -5.82
CA ARG A 11 -16.36 -5.37 -6.79
C ARG A 11 -16.08 -3.87 -6.80
N TRP A 12 -17.13 -3.06 -6.85
CA TRP A 12 -17.01 -1.61 -6.79
C TRP A 12 -16.40 -1.14 -5.47
N ALA A 13 -16.88 -1.66 -4.33
CA ALA A 13 -16.29 -1.39 -3.03
C ALA A 13 -14.79 -1.74 -3.00
N GLY A 14 -14.41 -2.88 -3.57
CA GLY A 14 -13.03 -3.30 -3.68
C GLY A 14 -12.16 -2.32 -4.49
N TYR A 15 -12.67 -1.82 -5.61
CA TYR A 15 -11.95 -0.80 -6.40
C TYR A 15 -11.82 0.53 -5.68
N VAL A 16 -12.89 1.00 -5.04
CA VAL A 16 -12.87 2.25 -4.26
C VAL A 16 -11.88 2.16 -3.10
N ILE A 17 -11.91 1.06 -2.34
CA ILE A 17 -10.99 0.84 -1.22
C ILE A 17 -9.54 0.73 -1.73
N SER A 18 -9.31 0.04 -2.83
CA SER A 18 -7.98 -0.07 -3.46
C SER A 18 -7.46 1.25 -3.99
N ALA A 19 -8.33 2.13 -4.46
CA ALA A 19 -7.95 3.44 -4.99
C ALA A 19 -7.33 4.34 -3.92
N ILE A 20 -7.72 4.20 -2.66
CA ILE A 20 -7.20 5.03 -1.56
C ILE A 20 -5.67 4.88 -1.42
N PRO A 21 -5.11 3.68 -1.19
CA PRO A 21 -3.66 3.53 -1.13
C PRO A 21 -2.97 3.84 -2.46
N VAL A 22 -3.56 3.51 -3.60
CA VAL A 22 -2.98 3.83 -4.92
C VAL A 22 -2.83 5.33 -5.11
N ILE A 23 -3.88 6.10 -4.87
CA ILE A 23 -3.85 7.56 -5.01
C ILE A 23 -2.83 8.16 -4.05
N PHE A 24 -2.88 7.76 -2.78
CA PHE A 24 -2.00 8.31 -1.76
C PHE A 24 -0.53 8.00 -2.04
N MET A 25 -0.20 6.74 -2.32
CA MET A 25 1.17 6.30 -2.47
C MET A 25 1.76 6.62 -3.85
N THR A 26 0.98 6.53 -4.91
CA THR A 26 1.47 6.81 -6.26
C THR A 26 1.40 8.28 -6.59
N ILE A 27 0.23 8.89 -6.52
CA ILE A 27 0.06 10.31 -6.85
C ILE A 27 0.71 11.19 -5.79
N GLY A 28 0.51 10.86 -4.51
CA GLY A 28 1.17 11.54 -3.40
C GLY A 28 2.70 11.41 -3.50
N GLY A 29 3.20 10.21 -3.76
CA GLY A 29 4.63 9.96 -3.95
C GLY A 29 5.23 10.78 -5.10
N LEU A 30 4.54 10.83 -6.26
CA LEU A 30 4.95 11.66 -7.39
C LEU A 30 4.94 13.15 -7.04
N PHE A 31 3.90 13.60 -6.35
CA PHE A 31 3.83 15.00 -5.89
C PHE A 31 5.02 15.35 -5.00
N PHE A 32 5.32 14.53 -4.00
CA PHE A 32 6.45 14.77 -3.11
C PHE A 32 7.79 14.69 -3.85
N LEU A 33 7.93 13.76 -4.80
CA LEU A 33 9.18 13.61 -5.56
C LEU A 33 9.51 14.87 -6.37
N PHE A 34 8.50 15.45 -7.04
CA PHE A 34 8.72 16.58 -7.96
C PHE A 34 8.56 17.95 -7.32
N PHE A 35 7.71 18.10 -6.31
CA PHE A 35 7.32 19.41 -5.80
C PHE A 35 7.64 19.64 -4.32
N ALA A 36 7.85 18.60 -3.54
CA ALA A 36 8.01 18.73 -2.10
C ALA A 36 8.99 17.71 -1.49
N SER A 37 10.03 17.34 -2.22
CA SER A 37 11.04 16.36 -1.75
C SER A 37 11.76 16.82 -0.48
N GLU A 38 11.87 18.13 -0.25
CA GLU A 38 12.45 18.70 0.98
C GLU A 38 11.66 18.28 2.22
N LYS A 39 10.33 18.27 2.17
CA LYS A 39 9.48 17.83 3.30
C LYS A 39 9.71 16.36 3.64
N VAL A 40 9.90 15.52 2.63
CA VAL A 40 10.21 14.11 2.83
C VAL A 40 11.62 13.96 3.43
N THR A 41 12.56 14.75 2.96
CA THR A 41 13.93 14.78 3.50
C THR A 41 13.92 15.18 4.99
N GLU A 42 13.17 16.22 5.35
CA GLU A 42 13.00 16.64 6.76
C GLU A 42 12.39 15.52 7.62
N GLY A 43 11.35 14.86 7.10
CA GLY A 43 10.74 13.71 7.78
C GLY A 43 11.70 12.55 7.95
N MET A 44 12.47 12.21 6.92
CA MET A 44 13.45 11.13 6.99
C MET A 44 14.57 11.42 8.00
N THR A 45 15.09 12.64 8.01
CA THR A 45 16.12 13.04 9.00
C THR A 45 15.58 13.03 10.42
N LYS A 46 14.32 13.44 10.62
CA LYS A 46 13.64 13.32 11.91
C LYS A 46 13.55 11.87 12.41
N TYR A 47 13.37 10.92 11.48
CA TYR A 47 13.34 9.49 11.79
C TYR A 47 14.73 8.84 11.91
N GLY A 48 15.80 9.61 11.78
CA GLY A 48 17.16 9.11 11.90
C GLY A 48 17.75 8.57 10.59
N TYR A 49 17.07 8.74 9.47
CA TYR A 49 17.60 8.39 8.14
C TYR A 49 18.47 9.52 7.58
N PRO A 50 19.47 9.20 6.76
CA PRO A 50 20.21 10.25 6.05
C PRO A 50 19.31 10.98 5.06
N ALA A 51 19.58 12.25 4.81
CA ALA A 51 18.84 13.07 3.86
C ALA A 51 18.78 12.45 2.44
N SER A 52 19.81 11.70 2.06
CA SER A 52 19.90 10.99 0.78
C SER A 52 18.89 9.84 0.64
N ALA A 53 18.22 9.40 1.71
CA ALA A 53 17.24 8.31 1.68
C ALA A 53 15.88 8.74 1.12
N ALA A 54 15.55 10.02 1.14
CA ALA A 54 14.22 10.52 0.76
C ALA A 54 13.83 10.16 -0.67
N LYS A 55 14.68 10.46 -1.65
CA LYS A 55 14.39 10.16 -3.07
C LYS A 55 14.32 8.66 -3.37
N PRO A 56 15.26 7.82 -2.94
CA PRO A 56 15.18 6.37 -3.13
C PRO A 56 13.90 5.76 -2.54
N ILE A 57 13.47 6.22 -1.38
CA ILE A 57 12.24 5.73 -0.73
C ILE A 57 11.01 6.08 -1.58
N LEU A 58 10.91 7.32 -2.07
CA LEU A 58 9.81 7.73 -2.97
C LEU A 58 9.84 6.96 -4.30
N ILE A 59 11.03 6.74 -4.86
CA ILE A 59 11.20 5.96 -6.10
C ILE A 59 10.79 4.50 -5.88
N ALA A 60 11.00 3.95 -4.70
CA ALA A 60 10.55 2.58 -4.37
C ALA A 60 9.04 2.52 -4.13
N GLU A 61 8.44 3.54 -3.51
CA GLU A 61 7.02 3.61 -3.18
C GLU A 61 6.13 3.67 -4.43
N ILE A 62 6.45 4.54 -5.36
CA ILE A 62 5.62 4.83 -6.54
C ILE A 62 5.35 3.58 -7.38
N PRO A 63 6.35 2.76 -7.77
CA PRO A 63 6.12 1.53 -8.53
C PRO A 63 5.24 0.51 -7.79
N CYS A 64 5.36 0.43 -6.47
CA CYS A 64 4.53 -0.49 -5.68
C CYS A 64 3.03 -0.18 -5.84
N GLY A 65 2.66 1.08 -5.79
CA GLY A 65 1.28 1.51 -6.03
C GLY A 65 0.82 1.26 -7.47
N LEU A 66 1.67 1.53 -8.46
CA LEU A 66 1.36 1.28 -9.88
C LEU A 66 1.15 -0.21 -10.17
N ILE A 67 2.03 -1.07 -9.68
CA ILE A 67 1.93 -2.53 -9.85
C ILE A 67 0.64 -3.05 -9.21
N TYR A 68 0.27 -2.53 -8.05
CA TYR A 68 -0.99 -2.87 -7.38
C TYR A 68 -2.23 -2.38 -8.14
N ALA A 69 -2.15 -1.23 -8.80
CA ALA A 69 -3.26 -0.68 -9.58
C ALA A 69 -3.61 -1.53 -10.82
N ILE A 70 -2.64 -2.24 -11.39
CA ILE A 70 -2.84 -3.07 -12.56
C ILE A 70 -3.42 -4.43 -12.12
N PRO A 71 -4.62 -4.83 -12.60
CA PRO A 71 -5.28 -6.06 -12.14
C PRO A 71 -4.43 -7.33 -12.26
N GLN A 72 -3.65 -7.45 -13.32
CA GLN A 72 -2.81 -8.62 -13.58
C GLN A 72 -1.64 -8.77 -12.60
N THR A 73 -1.18 -7.67 -12.04
CA THR A 73 -0.04 -7.61 -11.11
C THR A 73 -0.43 -7.18 -9.70
N ALA A 74 -1.74 -7.05 -9.44
CA ALA A 74 -2.25 -6.53 -8.17
C ALA A 74 -1.78 -7.34 -6.95
N THR A 75 -1.67 -8.65 -7.07
CA THR A 75 -1.16 -9.51 -5.99
C THR A 75 0.30 -9.22 -5.67
N LEU A 76 1.13 -9.10 -6.71
CA LEU A 76 2.53 -8.72 -6.55
C LEU A 76 2.63 -7.31 -5.92
N GLY A 77 1.80 -6.39 -6.40
CA GLY A 77 1.71 -5.04 -5.82
C GLY A 77 1.31 -5.06 -4.35
N ALA A 78 0.35 -5.89 -3.96
CA ALA A 78 -0.07 -6.05 -2.57
C ALA A 78 1.08 -6.57 -1.67
N LEU A 79 1.86 -7.52 -2.16
CA LEU A 79 3.05 -8.02 -1.45
C LEU A 79 4.10 -6.93 -1.28
N LEU A 80 4.40 -6.20 -2.35
CA LEU A 80 5.38 -5.10 -2.33
C LEU A 80 4.92 -3.97 -1.40
N LEU A 81 3.65 -3.60 -1.44
CA LEU A 81 3.08 -2.60 -0.54
C LEU A 81 3.11 -3.06 0.91
N THR A 82 2.85 -4.33 1.17
CA THR A 82 2.94 -4.91 2.53
C THR A 82 4.36 -4.80 3.07
N ALA A 83 5.36 -5.12 2.25
CA ALA A 83 6.76 -4.99 2.63
C ALA A 83 7.13 -3.52 2.91
N TYR A 84 6.73 -2.60 2.03
CA TYR A 84 6.97 -1.18 2.18
C TYR A 84 6.30 -0.61 3.45
N LEU A 85 5.03 -0.92 3.65
CA LEU A 85 4.26 -0.46 4.82
C LEU A 85 4.77 -1.08 6.11
N GLY A 86 5.26 -2.31 6.09
CA GLY A 86 5.95 -2.93 7.23
C GLY A 86 7.19 -2.13 7.64
N GLY A 87 7.98 -1.68 6.67
CA GLY A 87 9.10 -0.76 6.92
C GLY A 87 8.64 0.58 7.50
N ALA A 88 7.53 1.13 7.02
CA ALA A 88 6.95 2.35 7.56
C ALA A 88 6.48 2.17 9.01
N VAL A 89 5.85 1.05 9.34
CA VAL A 89 5.49 0.73 10.74
C VAL A 89 6.72 0.71 11.63
N ALA A 90 7.77 0.00 11.22
CA ALA A 90 9.02 -0.09 11.98
C ALA A 90 9.65 1.30 12.19
N THR A 91 9.63 2.14 11.16
CA THR A 91 10.15 3.52 11.23
C THR A 91 9.38 4.36 12.25
N HIS A 92 8.05 4.32 12.24
CA HIS A 92 7.24 5.06 13.20
C HIS A 92 7.43 4.56 14.64
N VAL A 93 7.48 3.24 14.82
CA VAL A 93 7.76 2.64 16.15
C VAL A 93 9.12 3.09 16.66
N HIS A 94 10.15 3.04 15.81
CA HIS A 94 11.50 3.48 16.18
C HIS A 94 11.54 4.96 16.60
N ALA A 95 10.77 5.81 15.93
CA ALA A 95 10.67 7.23 16.23
C ALA A 95 9.77 7.57 17.43
N GLY A 96 9.07 6.59 18.00
CA GLY A 96 8.08 6.81 19.06
C GLY A 96 6.83 7.53 18.59
N GLU A 97 6.51 7.44 17.28
CA GLU A 97 5.34 8.07 16.67
C GLU A 97 4.20 7.08 16.46
N PRO A 98 2.95 7.55 16.30
CA PRO A 98 1.82 6.69 15.99
C PRO A 98 2.03 5.91 14.69
N PHE A 99 1.85 4.60 14.73
CA PHE A 99 2.10 3.67 13.61
C PHE A 99 0.82 3.07 13.03
N PHE A 100 -0.34 3.60 13.37
CA PHE A 100 -1.63 3.09 12.88
C PHE A 100 -1.83 3.33 11.39
N PHE A 101 -1.33 4.44 10.87
CA PHE A 101 -1.55 4.85 9.51
C PHE A 101 -1.06 3.83 8.48
N PRO A 102 0.21 3.38 8.51
CA PRO A 102 0.67 2.34 7.59
C PRO A 102 -0.04 0.99 7.78
N ILE A 103 -0.48 0.65 8.99
CA ILE A 103 -1.28 -0.56 9.24
C ILE A 103 -2.64 -0.45 8.55
N VAL A 104 -3.33 0.68 8.69
CA VAL A 104 -4.63 0.90 8.02
C VAL A 104 -4.48 0.79 6.51
N PHE A 105 -3.44 1.37 5.92
CA PHE A 105 -3.17 1.24 4.49
C PHE A 105 -2.94 -0.22 4.07
N GLY A 106 -2.20 -0.98 4.85
CA GLY A 106 -1.99 -2.41 4.61
C GLY A 106 -3.31 -3.19 4.62
N VAL A 107 -4.18 -2.91 5.57
CA VAL A 107 -5.53 -3.51 5.63
C VAL A 107 -6.35 -3.13 4.40
N LEU A 108 -6.34 -1.87 3.98
CA LEU A 108 -7.07 -1.41 2.79
C LEU A 108 -6.56 -2.08 1.50
N VAL A 109 -5.26 -2.28 1.36
CA VAL A 109 -4.66 -3.00 0.22
C VAL A 109 -5.24 -4.40 0.10
N TRP A 110 -5.21 -5.20 1.17
CA TRP A 110 -5.68 -6.58 1.14
C TRP A 110 -7.20 -6.69 1.13
N LEU A 111 -7.91 -5.84 1.86
CA LEU A 111 -9.38 -5.80 1.84
C LEU A 111 -9.90 -5.45 0.44
N GLY A 112 -9.32 -4.44 -0.19
CA GLY A 112 -9.69 -4.04 -1.55
C GLY A 112 -9.49 -5.19 -2.55
N LEU A 113 -8.36 -5.90 -2.46
CA LEU A 113 -8.08 -7.05 -3.31
C LEU A 113 -9.05 -8.21 -3.04
N TRP A 114 -9.30 -8.52 -1.76
CA TRP A 114 -10.22 -9.58 -1.33
C TRP A 114 -11.66 -9.35 -1.82
N LEU A 115 -12.13 -8.10 -1.82
CA LEU A 115 -13.47 -7.75 -2.29
C LEU A 115 -13.62 -7.86 -3.80
N ARG A 116 -12.60 -7.49 -4.56
CA ARG A 116 -12.64 -7.47 -6.03
C ARG A 116 -12.18 -8.75 -6.71
N ASP A 117 -11.44 -9.61 -6.01
CA ASP A 117 -10.90 -10.86 -6.55
C ASP A 117 -11.25 -12.05 -5.67
N VAL A 118 -12.19 -12.86 -6.13
CA VAL A 118 -12.71 -14.03 -5.39
C VAL A 118 -11.65 -15.08 -5.10
N ARG A 119 -10.56 -15.12 -5.86
CA ARG A 119 -9.47 -16.12 -5.69
C ARG A 119 -8.78 -16.00 -4.34
N PHE A 120 -8.86 -14.83 -3.69
CA PHE A 120 -8.26 -14.61 -2.37
C PHE A 120 -9.15 -15.02 -1.20
N ARG A 121 -10.45 -15.15 -1.42
CA ARG A 121 -11.41 -15.44 -0.34
C ARG A 121 -11.15 -16.79 0.35
N PRO A 122 -10.81 -17.88 -0.35
CA PRO A 122 -10.47 -19.14 0.30
C PRO A 122 -9.08 -19.15 0.95
N LEU A 123 -8.23 -18.16 0.63
CA LEU A 123 -6.86 -18.08 1.15
C LEU A 123 -6.74 -17.16 2.36
N LEU A 124 -7.59 -16.15 2.44
CA LEU A 124 -7.54 -15.11 3.45
C LEU A 124 -8.93 -14.85 4.07
N PRO A 125 -8.99 -14.56 5.39
CA PRO A 125 -7.88 -14.59 6.36
C PRO A 125 -7.47 -15.99 6.78
N LEU A 126 -8.36 -16.98 6.63
CA LEU A 126 -8.11 -18.37 7.02
C LEU A 126 -8.36 -19.29 5.82
N ARG A 127 -7.34 -20.07 5.50
CA ARG A 127 -7.47 -21.11 4.48
C ARG A 127 -8.40 -22.21 4.99
N LYS A 128 -9.41 -22.53 4.20
CA LYS A 128 -10.26 -23.71 4.48
C LYS A 128 -9.47 -24.98 4.19
N PRO A 129 -9.59 -26.00 5.05
CA PRO A 129 -8.94 -27.29 4.82
C PRO A 129 -9.44 -27.97 3.55
#